data_e3a006050fab583f8554c96c9994dba7
#
_entry.id   e3a006050fab583f8554c96c9994dba7
#
_cell.length_a   1.000
_cell.length_b   1.000
_cell.length_c   1.000
_cell.angle_alpha   90.00
_cell.angle_beta   90.00
_cell.angle_gamma   90.00
#
_symmetry.space_group_name_H-M   'P 1'
#
loop_
_entity.id
_entity.type
_entity.pdbx_description
1 polymer ?
#
loop_
_entity_poly.entity_id
_entity_poly.type
_entity_poly.pdbx_seq_one_letter_code
_entity_poly.pdbx_strand_id
1 'polypeptide(L)'
;MRILKSLGMVSAAALLAAVFSLPASAELANAALKDKSGKPVGDVDLMQTPAGVLLKISVKGVEPGEHAFHVHAVGKCDAPFESAGGHFNPDNHKHGMMSGAAHAGDMPNLHIPQSGELVVEILNPAITLVKGKPNSVFDADGSAVVIHAKADDYKSDPAGNAGERIACGIVSESGSAATVGGQAPK
;
A
#
# COMPACT_ATOMS: atom_id res chain seq x y z
N MET A 1 20.53 45.54 68.38
CA MET A 1 21.24 45.21 67.13
C MET A 1 20.44 44.12 66.42
N ARG A 2 19.57 44.48 65.45
CA ARG A 2 18.69 43.56 64.73
C ARG A 2 19.25 43.34 63.32
N ILE A 3 19.63 42.10 63.03
CA ILE A 3 20.16 41.68 61.70
C ILE A 3 18.97 41.28 60.85
N LEU A 4 18.68 42.05 59.81
CA LEU A 4 17.74 41.67 58.77
C LEU A 4 18.42 40.66 57.81
N LYS A 5 17.86 39.43 57.68
CA LYS A 5 18.24 38.47 56.66
C LYS A 5 17.34 38.72 55.45
N SER A 6 17.93 39.19 54.35
CA SER A 6 17.28 39.26 53.05
C SER A 6 17.18 37.88 52.45
N LEU A 7 15.95 37.45 52.19
CA LEU A 7 15.65 36.22 51.45
C LEU A 7 15.63 36.52 49.96
N GLY A 8 16.64 36.07 49.22
CA GLY A 8 16.71 36.19 47.78
C GLY A 8 15.75 35.18 47.11
N MET A 9 14.80 35.69 46.35
CA MET A 9 13.84 34.89 45.55
C MET A 9 14.48 34.56 44.24
N VAL A 10 14.84 33.29 44.03
CA VAL A 10 15.34 32.76 42.75
C VAL A 10 14.12 32.39 41.86
N SER A 11 13.87 33.22 40.87
CA SER A 11 12.86 32.90 39.85
C SER A 11 13.41 31.90 38.84
N ALA A 12 12.90 30.67 38.89
CA ALA A 12 13.20 29.67 37.86
C ALA A 12 12.28 29.92 36.66
N ALA A 13 12.84 30.45 35.56
CA ALA A 13 12.12 30.54 34.28
C ALA A 13 12.12 29.17 33.62
N ALA A 14 10.96 28.52 33.56
CA ALA A 14 10.76 27.28 32.80
C ALA A 14 10.66 27.61 31.31
N LEU A 15 11.70 27.25 30.53
CA LEU A 15 11.62 27.28 29.06
C LEU A 15 10.69 26.14 28.58
N LEU A 16 9.51 26.49 28.11
CA LEU A 16 8.64 25.58 27.38
C LEU A 16 9.22 25.40 25.97
N ALA A 17 9.89 24.28 25.71
CA ALA A 17 10.30 23.91 24.36
C ALA A 17 9.05 23.44 23.59
N ALA A 18 8.56 24.27 22.67
CA ALA A 18 7.51 23.88 21.73
C ALA A 18 8.08 22.84 20.75
N VAL A 19 7.66 21.59 20.89
CA VAL A 19 7.99 20.52 19.94
C VAL A 19 7.13 20.76 18.70
N PHE A 20 7.69 21.38 17.67
CA PHE A 20 7.06 21.44 16.35
C PHE A 20 7.14 20.04 15.72
N SER A 21 6.03 19.30 15.76
CA SER A 21 5.89 18.10 14.93
C SER A 21 5.83 18.53 13.47
N LEU A 22 6.87 18.24 12.70
CA LEU A 22 6.80 18.36 11.25
C LEU A 22 5.73 17.39 10.73
N PRO A 23 4.89 17.81 9.77
CA PRO A 23 3.96 16.88 9.14
C PRO A 23 4.75 15.74 8.50
N ALA A 24 4.38 14.50 8.82
CA ALA A 24 4.95 13.34 8.17
C ALA A 24 4.64 13.43 6.67
N SER A 25 5.68 13.41 5.84
CA SER A 25 5.53 13.32 4.40
C SER A 25 4.91 11.96 4.06
N ALA A 26 3.91 11.95 3.18
CA ALA A 26 3.29 10.70 2.76
C ALA A 26 4.31 9.85 2.00
N GLU A 27 4.47 8.58 2.40
CA GLU A 27 5.28 7.64 1.64
C GLU A 27 4.53 7.25 0.39
N LEU A 28 5.24 7.26 -0.75
CA LEU A 28 4.70 6.94 -2.06
C LEU A 28 5.45 5.76 -2.67
N ALA A 29 4.72 4.91 -3.37
CA ALA A 29 5.26 3.82 -4.15
C ALA A 29 4.53 3.71 -5.48
N ASN A 30 5.12 2.98 -6.42
CA ASN A 30 4.53 2.69 -7.72
C ASN A 30 4.87 1.26 -8.13
N ALA A 31 3.97 0.65 -8.91
CA ALA A 31 4.19 -0.64 -9.54
C ALA A 31 3.76 -0.58 -11.01
N ALA A 32 4.73 -0.56 -11.92
CA ALA A 32 4.49 -0.59 -13.36
C ALA A 32 4.07 -2.00 -13.79
N LEU A 33 2.83 -2.17 -14.23
CA LEU A 33 2.26 -3.44 -14.64
C LEU A 33 2.69 -3.83 -16.05
N LYS A 34 3.16 -5.06 -16.20
CA LYS A 34 3.50 -5.66 -17.50
C LYS A 34 2.82 -7.02 -17.63
N ASP A 35 2.42 -7.36 -18.85
CA ASP A 35 1.95 -8.69 -19.18
C ASP A 35 3.11 -9.70 -19.34
N LYS A 36 2.78 -10.97 -19.61
CA LYS A 36 3.78 -12.06 -19.78
C LYS A 36 4.75 -11.83 -20.92
N SER A 37 4.43 -10.96 -21.89
CA SER A 37 5.30 -10.57 -23.00
C SER A 37 6.23 -9.40 -22.67
N GLY A 38 6.03 -8.78 -21.50
CA GLY A 38 6.73 -7.57 -21.08
C GLY A 38 6.08 -6.27 -21.57
N LYS A 39 4.91 -6.34 -22.24
CA LYS A 39 4.17 -5.16 -22.71
C LYS A 39 3.57 -4.44 -21.50
N PRO A 40 3.74 -3.11 -21.39
CA PRO A 40 3.06 -2.33 -20.36
C PRO A 40 1.53 -2.42 -20.51
N VAL A 41 0.84 -2.68 -19.39
CA VAL A 41 -0.63 -2.78 -19.32
C VAL A 41 -1.22 -1.89 -18.22
N GLY A 42 -0.41 -1.04 -17.59
CA GLY A 42 -0.87 -0.10 -16.59
C GLY A 42 0.15 0.18 -15.51
N ASP A 43 -0.32 0.83 -14.46
CA ASP A 43 0.44 1.13 -13.26
C ASP A 43 -0.47 1.19 -12.03
N VAL A 44 0.13 1.04 -10.88
CA VAL A 44 -0.52 1.22 -9.58
C VAL A 44 0.31 2.20 -8.77
N ASP A 45 -0.28 3.37 -8.46
CA ASP A 45 0.28 4.29 -7.48
C ASP A 45 -0.22 3.92 -6.09
N LEU A 46 0.69 3.82 -5.14
CA LEU A 46 0.40 3.52 -3.74
C LEU A 46 0.76 4.73 -2.89
N MET A 47 -0.15 5.15 -2.03
CA MET A 47 0.02 6.27 -1.12
C MET A 47 -0.29 5.85 0.32
N GLN A 48 0.66 6.04 1.24
CA GLN A 48 0.41 5.82 2.66
C GLN A 48 -0.57 6.86 3.19
N THR A 49 -1.61 6.40 3.87
CA THR A 49 -2.58 7.23 4.60
C THR A 49 -2.69 6.75 6.05
N PRO A 50 -3.28 7.52 6.96
CA PRO A 50 -3.57 7.05 8.32
C PRO A 50 -4.53 5.85 8.38
N ALA A 51 -5.33 5.63 7.32
CA ALA A 51 -6.31 4.53 7.24
C ALA A 51 -5.76 3.27 6.54
N GLY A 52 -4.52 3.27 6.07
CA GLY A 52 -3.91 2.21 5.27
C GLY A 52 -3.25 2.74 4.02
N VAL A 53 -3.10 1.92 3.00
CA VAL A 53 -2.55 2.30 1.70
C VAL A 53 -3.68 2.52 0.70
N LEU A 54 -3.75 3.71 0.12
CA LEU A 54 -4.62 4.00 -1.02
C LEU A 54 -3.89 3.61 -2.30
N LEU A 55 -4.47 2.68 -3.06
CA LEU A 55 -3.97 2.24 -4.36
C LEU A 55 -4.81 2.90 -5.45
N LYS A 56 -4.19 3.68 -6.33
CA LYS A 56 -4.79 4.15 -7.57
C LYS A 56 -4.31 3.26 -8.70
N ILE A 57 -5.22 2.50 -9.28
CA ILE A 57 -4.96 1.48 -10.28
C ILE A 57 -5.39 2.02 -11.63
N SER A 58 -4.47 2.07 -12.58
CA SER A 58 -4.72 2.48 -13.96
C SER A 58 -4.30 1.34 -14.88
N VAL A 59 -5.25 0.68 -15.55
CA VAL A 59 -4.97 -0.42 -16.48
C VAL A 59 -5.49 -0.11 -17.87
N LYS A 60 -4.78 -0.64 -18.89
CA LYS A 60 -5.13 -0.50 -20.28
C LYS A 60 -4.70 -1.72 -21.09
N GLY A 61 -5.63 -2.28 -21.87
CA GLY A 61 -5.35 -3.44 -22.71
C GLY A 61 -5.35 -4.78 -21.96
N VAL A 62 -5.98 -4.80 -20.80
CA VAL A 62 -6.43 -6.03 -20.14
C VAL A 62 -7.79 -6.39 -20.70
N GLU A 63 -8.04 -7.71 -20.91
CA GLU A 63 -9.31 -8.19 -21.45
C GLU A 63 -10.49 -7.71 -20.56
N PRO A 64 -11.64 -7.34 -21.15
CA PRO A 64 -12.82 -6.99 -20.39
C PRO A 64 -13.32 -8.13 -19.52
N GLY A 65 -13.77 -7.83 -18.31
CA GLY A 65 -14.30 -8.82 -17.38
C GLY A 65 -13.89 -8.54 -15.93
N GLU A 66 -14.13 -9.53 -15.08
CA GLU A 66 -13.73 -9.50 -13.68
C GLU A 66 -12.40 -10.22 -13.49
N HIS A 67 -11.46 -9.54 -12.84
CA HIS A 67 -10.11 -10.01 -12.62
C HIS A 67 -9.73 -9.86 -11.16
N ALA A 68 -9.24 -10.92 -10.55
CA ALA A 68 -8.65 -10.84 -9.23
C ALA A 68 -7.41 -9.94 -9.26
N PHE A 69 -7.23 -9.19 -8.19
CA PHE A 69 -6.14 -8.25 -7.99
C PHE A 69 -5.60 -8.39 -6.57
N HIS A 70 -4.32 -8.71 -6.44
CA HIS A 70 -3.74 -8.99 -5.13
C HIS A 70 -2.34 -8.38 -4.99
N VAL A 71 -1.94 -8.10 -3.74
CA VAL A 71 -0.53 -7.92 -3.39
C VAL A 71 0.08 -9.28 -3.11
N HIS A 72 1.20 -9.59 -3.75
CA HIS A 72 1.97 -10.81 -3.61
C HIS A 72 3.22 -10.59 -2.76
N ALA A 73 3.70 -11.66 -2.11
CA ALA A 73 4.67 -11.64 -1.04
C ALA A 73 6.12 -11.45 -1.48
N VAL A 74 6.43 -11.44 -2.80
CA VAL A 74 7.79 -11.30 -3.30
C VAL A 74 7.85 -10.24 -4.40
N GLY A 75 8.78 -9.31 -4.30
CA GLY A 75 9.02 -8.24 -5.28
C GLY A 75 9.69 -8.73 -6.56
N LYS A 76 9.11 -9.74 -7.23
CA LYS A 76 9.62 -10.31 -8.49
C LYS A 76 8.48 -10.56 -9.48
N CYS A 77 8.74 -10.30 -10.76
CA CYS A 77 7.78 -10.46 -11.85
C CYS A 77 8.39 -11.20 -13.05
N ASP A 78 9.04 -12.36 -12.82
CA ASP A 78 9.53 -13.19 -13.90
C ASP A 78 8.35 -13.98 -14.51
N ALA A 79 8.16 -13.90 -15.83
CA ALA A 79 7.05 -14.59 -16.49
C ALA A 79 7.18 -16.13 -16.32
N PRO A 80 6.10 -16.86 -15.97
CA PRO A 80 4.70 -16.46 -15.92
C PRO A 80 4.23 -15.86 -14.55
N PHE A 81 5.11 -15.20 -13.80
CA PHE A 81 4.91 -14.47 -12.55
C PHE A 81 4.80 -15.32 -11.28
N GLU A 82 5.18 -16.59 -11.35
CA GLU A 82 5.24 -17.45 -10.16
C GLU A 82 6.30 -16.96 -9.16
N SER A 83 7.31 -16.22 -9.62
CA SER A 83 8.33 -15.60 -8.80
C SER A 83 7.80 -14.55 -7.81
N ALA A 84 6.59 -14.02 -8.01
CA ALA A 84 5.94 -13.13 -7.05
C ALA A 84 5.46 -13.85 -5.78
N GLY A 85 5.55 -15.18 -5.72
CA GLY A 85 5.14 -15.97 -4.56
C GLY A 85 3.63 -16.08 -4.39
N GLY A 86 3.18 -16.37 -3.16
CA GLY A 86 1.76 -16.33 -2.76
C GLY A 86 1.26 -14.91 -2.48
N HIS A 87 0.03 -14.77 -1.99
CA HIS A 87 -0.46 -13.48 -1.54
C HIS A 87 0.33 -12.98 -0.34
N PHE A 88 0.47 -11.66 -0.19
CA PHE A 88 1.11 -11.06 0.98
C PHE A 88 0.29 -11.35 2.23
N ASN A 89 0.85 -12.15 3.15
CA ASN A 89 0.12 -12.74 4.27
C ASN A 89 0.99 -12.83 5.53
N PRO A 90 1.39 -11.70 6.12
CA PRO A 90 2.27 -11.71 7.29
C PRO A 90 1.64 -12.36 8.53
N ASP A 91 0.32 -12.38 8.63
CA ASP A 91 -0.42 -12.93 9.77
C ASP A 91 -0.82 -14.40 9.60
N ASN A 92 -0.43 -15.02 8.47
CA ASN A 92 -0.74 -16.42 8.14
C ASN A 92 -2.24 -16.77 8.24
N HIS A 93 -3.09 -15.87 7.74
CA HIS A 93 -4.52 -16.08 7.63
C HIS A 93 -4.86 -16.98 6.43
N LYS A 94 -6.12 -17.40 6.34
CA LYS A 94 -6.66 -18.05 5.14
C LYS A 94 -7.09 -17.00 4.12
N HIS A 95 -7.10 -17.41 2.85
CA HIS A 95 -7.57 -16.56 1.78
C HIS A 95 -9.06 -16.22 1.90
N GLY A 96 -9.38 -15.00 1.46
CA GLY A 96 -10.72 -14.59 1.10
C GLY A 96 -11.45 -13.73 2.11
N MET A 97 -12.03 -12.65 1.62
CA MET A 97 -12.78 -11.64 2.41
C MET A 97 -14.05 -12.21 3.04
N MET A 98 -14.55 -13.36 2.55
CA MET A 98 -15.76 -14.01 3.05
C MET A 98 -15.47 -15.07 4.13
N SER A 99 -14.21 -15.34 4.44
CA SER A 99 -13.79 -16.38 5.40
C SER A 99 -13.39 -15.85 6.79
N GLY A 100 -13.57 -14.58 7.04
CA GLY A 100 -13.31 -13.92 8.34
C GLY A 100 -12.05 -13.07 8.33
N ALA A 101 -10.87 -13.66 8.45
CA ALA A 101 -9.59 -12.94 8.36
C ALA A 101 -8.92 -13.28 7.04
N ALA A 102 -8.83 -12.32 6.13
CA ALA A 102 -8.21 -12.45 4.80
C ALA A 102 -6.68 -12.28 4.87
N HIS A 103 -5.98 -12.62 3.78
CA HIS A 103 -4.60 -12.19 3.60
C HIS A 103 -4.52 -10.67 3.56
N ALA A 104 -3.44 -10.08 4.04
CA ALA A 104 -3.26 -8.62 3.95
C ALA A 104 -3.22 -8.13 2.48
N GLY A 105 -2.80 -8.99 1.57
CA GLY A 105 -2.75 -8.71 0.13
C GLY A 105 -4.05 -8.97 -0.64
N ASP A 106 -5.09 -9.52 -0.02
CA ASP A 106 -6.38 -9.76 -0.69
C ASP A 106 -7.11 -8.43 -0.93
N MET A 107 -7.63 -8.25 -2.14
CA MET A 107 -8.33 -7.03 -2.55
C MET A 107 -9.57 -7.35 -3.39
N PRO A 108 -10.48 -6.37 -3.56
CA PRO A 108 -11.64 -6.53 -4.46
C PRO A 108 -11.22 -6.79 -5.90
N ASN A 109 -12.04 -7.55 -6.64
CA ASN A 109 -11.87 -7.74 -8.07
C ASN A 109 -11.89 -6.42 -8.85
N LEU A 110 -11.08 -6.34 -9.89
CA LEU A 110 -11.17 -5.27 -10.88
C LEU A 110 -12.24 -5.62 -11.92
N HIS A 111 -13.15 -4.69 -12.18
CA HIS A 111 -14.17 -4.83 -13.20
C HIS A 111 -13.74 -4.05 -14.45
N ILE A 112 -13.02 -4.73 -15.35
CA ILE A 112 -12.50 -4.11 -16.58
C ILE A 112 -13.66 -3.94 -17.59
N PRO A 113 -13.98 -2.71 -18.01
CA PRO A 113 -15.06 -2.46 -18.97
C PRO A 113 -14.68 -2.89 -20.38
N GLN A 114 -15.66 -2.89 -21.30
CA GLN A 114 -15.47 -3.26 -22.71
C GLN A 114 -14.39 -2.44 -23.44
N SER A 115 -14.07 -1.25 -22.94
CA SER A 115 -12.97 -0.44 -23.49
C SER A 115 -11.58 -1.04 -23.21
N GLY A 116 -11.47 -1.95 -22.23
CA GLY A 116 -10.19 -2.45 -21.73
C GLY A 116 -9.39 -1.42 -20.91
N GLU A 117 -10.01 -0.31 -20.53
CA GLU A 117 -9.38 0.75 -19.73
C GLU A 117 -10.15 0.94 -18.42
N LEU A 118 -9.44 0.93 -17.28
CA LEU A 118 -10.01 1.16 -15.96
C LEU A 118 -9.09 2.10 -15.17
N VAL A 119 -9.70 3.07 -14.47
CA VAL A 119 -9.05 3.82 -13.39
C VAL A 119 -9.94 3.69 -12.16
N VAL A 120 -9.38 3.17 -11.05
CA VAL A 120 -10.10 2.96 -9.80
C VAL A 120 -9.17 3.18 -8.61
N GLU A 121 -9.75 3.61 -7.49
CA GLU A 121 -9.03 3.72 -6.21
C GLU A 121 -9.55 2.68 -5.23
N ILE A 122 -8.64 1.99 -4.55
CA ILE A 122 -8.92 0.98 -3.53
C ILE A 122 -8.10 1.30 -2.29
N LEU A 123 -8.76 1.41 -1.13
CA LEU A 123 -8.07 1.50 0.15
C LEU A 123 -7.82 0.09 0.69
N ASN A 124 -6.55 -0.25 0.96
CA ASN A 124 -6.18 -1.46 1.68
C ASN A 124 -5.70 -1.08 3.10
N PRO A 125 -6.47 -1.35 4.16
CA PRO A 125 -6.09 -1.02 5.53
C PRO A 125 -5.13 -2.03 6.16
N ALA A 126 -4.89 -3.19 5.52
CA ALA A 126 -4.10 -4.29 6.07
C ALA A 126 -2.61 -4.21 5.75
N ILE A 127 -2.21 -3.39 4.76
CA ILE A 127 -0.82 -3.19 4.36
C ILE A 127 -0.33 -1.79 4.72
N THR A 128 1.00 -1.61 4.72
CA THR A 128 1.64 -0.30 4.92
C THR A 128 2.88 -0.14 4.03
N LEU A 129 3.21 1.11 3.68
CA LEU A 129 4.48 1.46 3.04
C LEU A 129 5.59 1.73 4.07
N VAL A 130 5.25 1.86 5.36
CA VAL A 130 6.21 2.15 6.43
C VAL A 130 7.11 0.94 6.67
N LYS A 131 8.41 1.10 6.37
CA LYS A 131 9.42 0.04 6.55
C LYS A 131 9.53 -0.42 8.01
N GLY A 132 9.87 -1.69 8.20
CA GLY A 132 10.09 -2.29 9.52
C GLY A 132 8.79 -2.62 10.28
N LYS A 133 7.63 -2.48 9.65
CA LYS A 133 6.36 -2.98 10.18
C LYS A 133 6.12 -4.42 9.67
N PRO A 134 5.47 -5.29 10.46
CA PRO A 134 5.19 -6.67 10.04
C PRO A 134 4.38 -6.77 8.74
N ASN A 135 3.48 -5.81 8.49
CA ASN A 135 2.64 -5.72 7.31
C ASN A 135 3.15 -4.72 6.25
N SER A 136 4.45 -4.43 6.25
CA SER A 136 5.05 -3.56 5.25
C SER A 136 5.25 -4.30 3.93
N VAL A 137 4.84 -3.68 2.82
CA VAL A 137 5.13 -4.17 1.47
C VAL A 137 6.61 -3.98 1.06
N PHE A 138 7.40 -3.31 1.92
CA PHE A 138 8.85 -3.14 1.81
C PHE A 138 9.59 -3.97 2.86
N ASP A 139 9.24 -5.24 2.96
CA ASP A 139 9.98 -6.23 3.75
C ASP A 139 11.27 -6.71 3.05
N ALA A 140 11.87 -7.82 3.49
CA ALA A 140 13.19 -8.23 3.03
C ALA A 140 13.24 -8.64 1.55
N ASP A 141 12.16 -9.20 1.00
CA ASP A 141 12.04 -9.66 -0.38
C ASP A 141 11.06 -8.84 -1.23
N GLY A 142 10.50 -7.78 -0.63
CA GLY A 142 9.60 -6.83 -1.26
C GLY A 142 8.26 -7.45 -1.64
N SER A 143 7.45 -6.70 -2.37
CA SER A 143 6.12 -7.14 -2.81
C SER A 143 5.88 -6.82 -4.27
N ALA A 144 4.91 -7.50 -4.88
CA ALA A 144 4.43 -7.22 -6.21
C ALA A 144 2.90 -7.13 -6.22
N VAL A 145 2.33 -6.36 -7.14
CA VAL A 145 0.90 -6.41 -7.43
C VAL A 145 0.67 -7.29 -8.66
N VAL A 146 -0.36 -8.13 -8.62
CA VAL A 146 -0.67 -9.09 -9.67
C VAL A 146 -2.14 -9.00 -10.07
N ILE A 147 -2.41 -9.01 -11.38
CA ILE A 147 -3.75 -9.19 -11.96
C ILE A 147 -3.84 -10.64 -12.47
N HIS A 148 -4.97 -11.30 -12.18
CA HIS A 148 -5.24 -12.66 -12.56
C HIS A 148 -6.24 -12.77 -13.71
N ALA A 149 -6.28 -13.94 -14.37
CA ALA A 149 -7.13 -14.19 -15.53
C ALA A 149 -8.62 -14.29 -15.20
N LYS A 150 -8.98 -14.62 -13.97
CA LYS A 150 -10.36 -14.81 -13.50
C LYS A 150 -10.61 -13.95 -12.26
N ALA A 151 -11.88 -13.80 -11.93
CA ALA A 151 -12.31 -13.24 -10.66
C ALA A 151 -11.85 -14.10 -9.48
N ASP A 152 -11.53 -13.45 -8.35
CA ASP A 152 -11.45 -14.05 -7.04
C ASP A 152 -12.87 -14.43 -6.57
N ASP A 153 -13.06 -15.65 -6.08
CA ASP A 153 -14.31 -16.10 -5.47
C ASP A 153 -14.46 -15.67 -4.00
N TYR A 154 -13.44 -15.00 -3.44
CA TYR A 154 -13.33 -14.49 -2.06
C TYR A 154 -13.40 -15.56 -0.95
N LYS A 155 -13.19 -16.82 -1.27
CA LYS A 155 -13.38 -17.97 -0.35
C LYS A 155 -12.31 -19.04 -0.45
N SER A 156 -11.96 -19.44 -1.68
CA SER A 156 -11.14 -20.63 -1.92
C SER A 156 -9.67 -20.37 -1.61
N ASP A 157 -9.18 -21.00 -0.55
CA ASP A 157 -7.77 -20.96 -0.17
C ASP A 157 -6.92 -21.80 -1.16
N PRO A 158 -5.73 -21.36 -1.58
CA PRO A 158 -5.01 -20.18 -1.11
C PRO A 158 -5.18 -18.92 -1.98
N ALA A 159 -5.96 -18.90 -3.05
CA ALA A 159 -5.92 -17.83 -4.05
C ALA A 159 -7.23 -17.55 -4.79
N GLY A 160 -8.40 -17.93 -4.19
CA GLY A 160 -9.73 -17.55 -4.71
C GLY A 160 -10.08 -18.10 -6.08
N ASN A 161 -9.46 -19.21 -6.53
CA ASN A 161 -9.64 -19.77 -7.88
C ASN A 161 -9.38 -18.76 -9.03
N ALA A 162 -8.57 -17.75 -8.77
CA ALA A 162 -8.33 -16.59 -9.66
C ALA A 162 -7.65 -16.95 -11.00
N GLY A 163 -7.17 -18.17 -11.14
CA GLY A 163 -6.54 -18.65 -12.38
C GLY A 163 -5.11 -18.11 -12.57
N GLU A 164 -4.69 -18.05 -13.83
CA GLU A 164 -3.34 -17.62 -14.19
C GLU A 164 -3.08 -16.15 -13.84
N ARG A 165 -1.81 -15.82 -13.61
CA ARG A 165 -1.33 -14.45 -13.44
C ARG A 165 -1.10 -13.83 -14.81
N ILE A 166 -1.79 -12.74 -15.14
CA ILE A 166 -1.76 -12.12 -16.47
C ILE A 166 -0.97 -10.81 -16.53
N ALA A 167 -0.84 -10.11 -15.40
CA ALA A 167 0.01 -8.94 -15.29
C ALA A 167 0.64 -8.86 -13.91
N CYS A 168 1.85 -8.29 -13.83
CA CYS A 168 2.62 -8.15 -12.61
C CYS A 168 3.40 -6.82 -12.61
N GLY A 169 3.49 -6.18 -11.44
CA GLY A 169 4.32 -5.00 -11.21
C GLY A 169 4.99 -5.06 -9.84
N ILE A 170 6.31 -4.86 -9.80
CA ILE A 170 7.08 -4.81 -8.55
C ILE A 170 6.78 -3.49 -7.84
N VAL A 171 6.43 -3.54 -6.55
CA VAL A 171 6.23 -2.34 -5.74
C VAL A 171 7.58 -1.69 -5.44
N SER A 172 7.77 -0.46 -5.88
CA SER A 172 9.00 0.31 -5.74
C SER A 172 8.72 1.68 -5.14
N GLU A 173 9.62 2.19 -4.30
CA GLU A 173 9.49 3.55 -3.75
C GLU A 173 9.54 4.59 -4.88
N SER A 174 8.60 5.53 -4.90
CA SER A 174 8.56 6.63 -5.85
C SER A 174 8.89 8.01 -5.24
N GLY A 175 9.45 8.00 -4.04
CA GLY A 175 9.77 9.21 -3.27
C GLY A 175 8.61 9.64 -2.36
N SER A 176 8.86 10.67 -1.51
CA SER A 176 7.81 11.21 -0.66
C SER A 176 7.15 12.40 -1.33
N ALA A 177 5.81 12.48 -1.30
CA ALA A 177 5.12 13.67 -1.72
C ALA A 177 5.52 14.83 -0.80
N ALA A 178 6.09 15.88 -1.38
CA ALA A 178 6.21 17.16 -0.67
C ALA A 178 4.80 17.57 -0.23
N THR A 179 4.63 17.88 1.05
CA THR A 179 3.36 18.40 1.58
C THR A 179 2.85 19.51 0.69
N VAL A 180 1.76 19.27 -0.01
CA VAL A 180 1.02 20.33 -0.69
C VAL A 180 0.46 21.22 0.44
N GLY A 181 1.15 22.33 0.71
CA GLY A 181 0.67 23.33 1.65
C GLY A 181 -0.69 23.81 1.20
N GLY A 182 -1.73 23.40 1.94
CA GLY A 182 -3.08 23.84 1.72
C GLY A 182 -3.18 25.35 1.90
N GLN A 183 -3.26 26.09 0.79
CA GLN A 183 -3.76 27.45 0.80
C GLN A 183 -5.27 27.36 1.01
N ALA A 184 -5.73 27.73 2.22
CA ALA A 184 -7.15 27.93 2.46
C ALA A 184 -7.66 29.03 1.53
N PRO A 185 -8.83 28.87 0.90
CA PRO A 185 -9.44 29.94 0.13
C PRO A 185 -9.83 31.10 1.07
N LYS A 186 -9.54 32.33 0.64
CA LYS A 186 -9.96 33.57 1.30
C LYS A 186 -11.47 33.75 1.17
#